data_6065e2b1d33092567ccfcedef3c7222f
#
_entry.id   6065e2b1d33092567ccfcedef3c7222f
#
_cell.length_a   1.000
_cell.length_b   1.000
_cell.length_c   1.000
_cell.angle_alpha   90.00
_cell.angle_beta   90.00
_cell.angle_gamma   90.00
#
_symmetry.space_group_name_H-M   'P 1'
#
loop_
_entity.id
_entity.type
_entity.pdbx_description
1 polymer ?
#
loop_
_entity_poly.entity_id
_entity_poly.type
_entity_poly.pdbx_seq_one_letter_code
_entity_poly.pdbx_strand_id
1 'polypeptide(L)'
;MKTFAKVITLVILISLLAGCGGAAPTAAPEQPAANTESQAAEAPAEEAPALSPKEEWLKANQLGPYTTDTQDWAAIEEAAKKEGKVVVYANSSKIAKAAENWAEKYPDIVIEGYDLGGDDVLSKTVGEQQSGTIVGDVWFSSGGAEIVGNVLPNEYVWRFVPDTASVAPEFSDPLLMSRLGTTILAYNSELNEACPVTNIWEVTQPEWKGKFVIEDPLNDASTLSKLLAFVYHADEMKQAYVDLYGSEPVLDADTPDAGWLWLKRFAQNGPIPQPGGDEVDSAFATPGMTENYLAFTSYSNYPDVQEGNLAFEPCWGVEPISGVQAQSYLAIMNQAPHPNAAKLFIKFIISEDGRDPWAKFGTFFPDPTYVVPEGMLTIDEVMKVTWLIPEQFAYENLVQARDFYLLNLGKP
;
A
#
# COMPACT_ATOMS: atom_id res chain seq x y z
N MET A 1 -22.84 14.46 -44.99
CA MET A 1 -22.05 15.29 -45.91
C MET A 1 -20.60 15.31 -45.44
N LYS A 2 -19.75 14.84 -46.36
CA LYS A 2 -18.26 15.00 -46.45
C LYS A 2 -17.36 14.39 -45.38
N THR A 3 -16.97 13.15 -45.65
CA THR A 3 -15.68 12.48 -45.60
C THR A 3 -14.44 13.37 -45.70
N PHE A 4 -13.41 13.09 -44.88
CA PHE A 4 -12.02 13.22 -45.29
C PHE A 4 -11.17 12.14 -44.61
N ALA A 5 -10.81 11.14 -45.41
CA ALA A 5 -9.73 10.20 -45.15
C ALA A 5 -8.39 10.85 -45.51
N LYS A 6 -7.35 10.63 -44.72
CA LYS A 6 -5.95 10.81 -45.16
C LYS A 6 -5.12 9.57 -44.85
N VAL A 7 -4.77 8.91 -45.89
CA VAL A 7 -3.76 7.86 -46.04
C VAL A 7 -2.38 8.51 -45.89
N ILE A 8 -1.49 7.95 -45.12
CA ILE A 8 -0.05 8.21 -45.15
C ILE A 8 0.69 6.90 -45.39
N THR A 9 1.44 6.94 -46.49
CA THR A 9 2.18 5.88 -47.14
C THR A 9 3.49 5.58 -46.39
N LEU A 10 3.77 4.28 -46.23
CA LEU A 10 5.01 3.70 -45.74
C LEU A 10 6.04 3.67 -46.88
N VAL A 11 7.25 4.19 -46.69
CA VAL A 11 8.39 4.00 -47.59
C VAL A 11 9.45 3.16 -46.86
N ILE A 12 9.61 1.95 -47.36
CA ILE A 12 10.71 1.01 -47.02
C ILE A 12 11.83 1.24 -48.03
N LEU A 13 13.06 1.50 -47.57
CA LEU A 13 14.26 1.49 -48.41
C LEU A 13 15.17 0.33 -47.97
N ILE A 14 15.25 -0.68 -48.80
CA ILE A 14 16.19 -1.81 -48.72
C ILE A 14 17.39 -1.46 -49.56
N SER A 15 18.60 -1.55 -49.04
CA SER A 15 19.85 -1.51 -49.83
C SER A 15 20.68 -2.74 -49.52
N LEU A 16 20.63 -3.70 -50.43
CA LEU A 16 21.54 -4.82 -50.55
C LEU A 16 22.72 -4.39 -51.44
N LEU A 17 23.95 -4.70 -51.01
CA LEU A 17 25.08 -4.84 -51.95
C LEU A 17 25.99 -5.97 -51.44
N ALA A 18 26.04 -7.02 -52.25
CA ALA A 18 26.97 -8.12 -52.17
C ALA A 18 28.20 -7.80 -53.06
N GLY A 19 29.36 -8.27 -52.67
CA GLY A 19 30.56 -8.26 -53.51
C GLY A 19 31.61 -9.23 -52.98
N CYS A 20 31.69 -10.40 -53.66
CA CYS A 20 32.71 -11.41 -53.47
C CYS A 20 34.00 -11.04 -54.25
N GLY A 21 35.16 -11.53 -53.76
CA GLY A 21 36.38 -11.65 -54.55
C GLY A 21 37.61 -11.96 -53.69
N GLY A 22 38.04 -13.24 -53.72
CA GLY A 22 39.22 -13.71 -53.02
C GLY A 22 40.49 -13.63 -53.84
N ALA A 23 41.64 -13.76 -53.21
CA ALA A 23 42.79 -14.60 -53.51
C ALA A 23 43.98 -14.28 -52.61
N ALA A 24 44.55 -15.30 -51.98
CA ALA A 24 45.89 -15.30 -51.38
C ALA A 24 46.85 -16.01 -52.38
N PRO A 25 48.11 -16.23 -52.08
CA PRO A 25 49.13 -15.60 -51.23
C PRO A 25 50.45 -15.31 -51.92
N THR A 26 51.38 -14.56 -51.34
CA THR A 26 52.83 -14.78 -51.56
C THR A 26 53.66 -14.28 -50.36
N ALA A 27 54.70 -15.06 -50.06
CA ALA A 27 55.52 -14.89 -48.86
C ALA A 27 56.74 -14.00 -49.06
N ALA A 28 57.13 -13.36 -47.96
CA ALA A 28 58.47 -12.98 -47.40
C ALA A 28 59.43 -12.10 -48.22
N PRO A 29 60.27 -11.25 -47.60
CA PRO A 29 61.26 -11.66 -46.59
C PRO A 29 61.39 -10.73 -45.35
N GLU A 30 61.96 -11.29 -44.30
CA GLU A 30 62.41 -10.64 -43.09
C GLU A 30 63.47 -9.58 -43.28
N GLN A 31 63.41 -8.51 -42.47
CA GLN A 31 64.59 -7.78 -41.95
C GLN A 31 64.19 -6.89 -40.73
N PRO A 32 65.11 -6.37 -39.91
CA PRO A 32 65.20 -6.74 -38.53
C PRO A 32 64.64 -5.66 -37.53
N ALA A 33 64.46 -6.09 -36.31
CA ALA A 33 63.98 -5.33 -35.18
C ALA A 33 64.69 -3.97 -34.93
N ALA A 34 63.91 -2.90 -34.86
CA ALA A 34 64.26 -1.69 -34.18
C ALA A 34 63.35 -1.56 -32.94
N ASN A 35 63.91 -1.66 -31.75
CA ASN A 35 63.30 -1.32 -30.50
C ASN A 35 62.80 0.14 -30.54
N THR A 36 61.50 0.30 -30.55
CA THR A 36 60.87 1.58 -30.20
C THR A 36 59.99 1.30 -28.98
N GLU A 37 60.45 1.75 -27.84
CA GLU A 37 59.60 1.88 -26.64
C GLU A 37 58.37 2.74 -26.99
N SER A 38 57.26 2.09 -27.25
CA SER A 38 55.97 2.76 -27.33
C SER A 38 55.54 3.10 -25.89
N GLN A 39 55.75 4.33 -25.51
CA GLN A 39 55.01 4.95 -24.41
C GLN A 39 53.53 4.80 -24.75
N ALA A 40 52.85 3.85 -24.07
CA ALA A 40 51.40 3.82 -24.04
C ALA A 40 50.92 5.15 -23.44
N ALA A 41 50.38 6.02 -24.28
CA ALA A 41 49.60 7.16 -23.78
C ALA A 41 48.42 6.60 -22.97
N GLU A 42 48.43 6.86 -21.68
CA GLU A 42 47.29 6.63 -20.82
C GLU A 42 46.11 7.41 -21.45
N ALA A 43 45.06 6.67 -21.85
CA ALA A 43 43.80 7.28 -22.28
C ALA A 43 43.29 8.14 -21.13
N PRO A 44 42.81 9.36 -21.40
CA PRO A 44 42.19 10.18 -20.35
C PRO A 44 41.12 9.35 -19.68
N ALA A 45 41.17 9.23 -18.36
CA ALA A 45 40.09 8.66 -17.59
C ALA A 45 38.82 9.46 -17.93
N GLU A 46 37.80 8.78 -18.44
CA GLU A 46 36.49 9.36 -18.71
C GLU A 46 35.97 9.87 -17.37
N GLU A 47 35.89 11.18 -17.18
CA GLU A 47 35.32 11.76 -15.99
C GLU A 47 33.87 11.24 -15.85
N ALA A 48 33.58 10.62 -14.71
CA ALA A 48 32.21 10.17 -14.42
C ALA A 48 31.25 11.36 -14.60
N PRO A 49 30.11 11.18 -15.24
CA PRO A 49 29.15 12.25 -15.47
C PRO A 49 28.77 12.92 -14.14
N ALA A 50 28.68 14.25 -14.13
CA ALA A 50 28.26 15.01 -12.97
C ALA A 50 26.85 14.55 -12.53
N LEU A 51 26.67 14.39 -11.21
CA LEU A 51 25.37 14.01 -10.65
C LEU A 51 24.32 15.09 -10.96
N SER A 52 23.08 14.67 -11.21
CA SER A 52 21.94 15.59 -11.28
C SER A 52 21.64 16.22 -9.88
N PRO A 53 20.95 17.35 -9.80
CA PRO A 53 20.57 17.96 -8.51
C PRO A 53 19.80 16.99 -7.59
N LYS A 54 18.97 16.12 -8.15
CA LYS A 54 18.27 15.07 -7.42
C LYS A 54 19.26 14.03 -6.85
N GLU A 55 20.19 13.55 -7.65
CA GLU A 55 21.21 12.58 -7.21
C GLU A 55 22.14 13.17 -6.14
N GLU A 56 22.51 14.45 -6.29
CA GLU A 56 23.27 15.19 -5.26
C GLU A 56 22.51 15.25 -3.94
N TRP A 57 21.19 15.55 -4.00
CA TRP A 57 20.33 15.60 -2.83
C TRP A 57 20.19 14.22 -2.19
N LEU A 58 19.96 13.16 -2.97
CA LEU A 58 19.88 11.78 -2.48
C LEU A 58 21.16 11.36 -1.77
N LYS A 59 22.30 11.63 -2.39
CA LYS A 59 23.62 11.31 -1.84
C LYS A 59 23.91 12.08 -0.55
N ALA A 60 23.64 13.38 -0.55
CA ALA A 60 23.83 14.22 0.63
C ALA A 60 22.98 13.78 1.82
N ASN A 61 21.79 13.23 1.53
CA ASN A 61 20.83 12.78 2.54
C ASN A 61 20.82 11.28 2.76
N GLN A 62 21.71 10.51 2.14
CA GLN A 62 21.78 9.05 2.30
C GLN A 62 20.42 8.38 2.08
N LEU A 63 19.75 8.68 0.95
CA LEU A 63 18.46 8.17 0.55
C LEU A 63 18.53 7.46 -0.80
N GLY A 64 17.52 6.65 -1.11
CA GLY A 64 17.46 5.90 -2.35
C GLY A 64 18.67 4.98 -2.53
N PRO A 65 19.40 5.05 -3.66
CA PRO A 65 20.57 4.19 -3.92
C PRO A 65 21.77 4.51 -3.01
N TYR A 66 21.72 5.60 -2.23
CA TYR A 66 22.77 6.02 -1.29
C TYR A 66 22.41 5.72 0.17
N THR A 67 21.35 4.96 0.42
CA THR A 67 20.96 4.55 1.78
C THR A 67 22.08 3.76 2.46
N THR A 68 22.29 4.02 3.75
CA THR A 68 23.27 3.32 4.58
C THR A 68 22.59 2.44 5.62
N ASP A 69 23.24 1.33 6.00
CA ASP A 69 22.71 0.40 7.00
C ASP A 69 22.66 0.98 8.42
N THR A 70 23.40 2.06 8.67
CA THR A 70 23.47 2.71 9.97
C THR A 70 23.30 4.22 9.82
N GLN A 71 22.66 4.84 10.82
CA GLN A 71 22.45 6.29 10.85
C GLN A 71 23.16 6.93 12.05
N ASP A 72 23.79 8.08 11.82
CA ASP A 72 24.31 8.94 12.89
C ASP A 72 23.16 9.83 13.43
N TRP A 73 22.43 9.31 14.40
CA TRP A 73 21.26 10.00 14.97
C TRP A 73 21.61 11.30 15.66
N ALA A 74 22.83 11.45 16.21
CA ALA A 74 23.26 12.71 16.80
C ALA A 74 23.45 13.78 15.72
N ALA A 75 24.09 13.43 14.61
CA ALA A 75 24.25 14.35 13.49
C ALA A 75 22.90 14.68 12.82
N ILE A 76 22.00 13.69 12.66
CA ILE A 76 20.66 13.88 12.11
C ILE A 76 19.83 14.84 12.99
N GLU A 77 19.83 14.66 14.32
CA GLU A 77 19.10 15.53 15.24
C GLU A 77 19.63 16.97 15.22
N GLU A 78 20.94 17.15 15.20
CA GLU A 78 21.55 18.50 15.10
C GLU A 78 21.26 19.18 13.76
N ALA A 79 21.17 18.41 12.67
CA ALA A 79 20.75 18.93 11.37
C ALA A 79 19.25 19.28 11.36
N ALA A 80 18.40 18.42 11.92
CA ALA A 80 16.95 18.63 12.04
C ALA A 80 16.62 19.88 12.87
N LYS A 81 17.37 20.15 13.96
CA LYS A 81 17.24 21.41 14.72
C LYS A 81 17.54 22.66 13.89
N LYS A 82 18.48 22.55 12.94
CA LYS A 82 18.81 23.67 12.03
C LYS A 82 17.72 23.83 10.95
N GLU A 83 17.09 22.73 10.54
CA GLU A 83 15.93 22.75 9.65
C GLU A 83 14.70 23.34 10.35
N GLY A 84 14.55 23.15 11.65
CA GLY A 84 13.59 23.80 12.54
C GLY A 84 12.15 23.32 12.41
N LYS A 85 11.82 22.52 11.38
CA LYS A 85 10.48 21.97 11.17
C LYS A 85 10.49 20.72 10.31
N VAL A 86 9.34 20.01 10.30
CA VAL A 86 9.00 18.96 9.34
C VAL A 86 7.55 19.13 8.90
N VAL A 87 7.31 19.04 7.59
CA VAL A 87 5.98 19.12 6.98
C VAL A 87 5.49 17.70 6.68
N VAL A 88 4.39 17.31 7.31
CA VAL A 88 3.85 15.94 7.24
C VAL A 88 2.46 15.94 6.60
N TYR A 89 2.29 15.21 5.51
CA TYR A 89 0.97 14.94 4.91
C TYR A 89 0.46 13.60 5.43
N ALA A 90 -0.55 13.65 6.30
CA ALA A 90 -1.12 12.49 6.97
C ALA A 90 -2.60 12.32 6.65
N ASN A 91 -3.07 11.08 6.49
CA ASN A 91 -4.48 10.76 6.39
C ASN A 91 -5.10 10.45 7.77
N SER A 92 -4.76 11.25 8.77
CA SER A 92 -5.25 11.06 10.13
C SER A 92 -5.15 12.33 10.96
N SER A 93 -6.28 12.76 11.55
CA SER A 93 -6.34 13.88 12.51
C SER A 93 -5.44 13.71 13.73
N LYS A 94 -5.05 12.48 14.05
CA LYS A 94 -4.16 12.17 15.17
C LYS A 94 -2.74 12.70 14.99
N ILE A 95 -2.37 13.17 13.79
CA ILE A 95 -1.09 13.87 13.57
C ILE A 95 -0.95 15.10 14.49
N ALA A 96 -2.05 15.75 14.86
CA ALA A 96 -2.04 16.87 15.80
C ALA A 96 -1.58 16.43 17.20
N LYS A 97 -2.08 15.28 17.69
CA LYS A 97 -1.67 14.73 18.98
C LYS A 97 -0.21 14.22 18.94
N ALA A 98 0.21 13.62 17.83
CA ALA A 98 1.61 13.24 17.64
C ALA A 98 2.55 14.46 17.66
N ALA A 99 2.10 15.60 17.13
CA ALA A 99 2.86 16.86 17.20
C ALA A 99 2.99 17.40 18.63
N GLU A 100 1.98 17.22 19.49
CA GLU A 100 2.09 17.55 20.93
C GLU A 100 3.14 16.66 21.61
N ASN A 101 3.07 15.34 21.44
CA ASN A 101 4.03 14.40 22.03
C ASN A 101 5.46 14.63 21.50
N TRP A 102 5.58 15.03 20.19
CA TRP A 102 6.85 15.41 19.60
C TRP A 102 7.45 16.66 20.26
N ALA A 103 6.65 17.70 20.49
CA ALA A 103 7.11 18.97 21.06
C ALA A 103 7.69 18.81 22.49
N GLU A 104 7.24 17.81 23.24
CA GLU A 104 7.82 17.48 24.56
C GLU A 104 9.26 16.96 24.42
N LYS A 105 9.56 16.22 23.33
CA LYS A 105 10.86 15.59 23.11
C LYS A 105 11.81 16.43 22.26
N TYR A 106 11.27 17.14 21.28
CA TYR A 106 12.01 17.96 20.30
C TYR A 106 11.43 19.38 20.20
N PRO A 107 11.55 20.20 21.27
CA PRO A 107 10.91 21.52 21.32
C PRO A 107 11.43 22.51 20.28
N ASP A 108 12.61 22.26 19.73
CA ASP A 108 13.25 23.13 18.72
C ASP A 108 12.81 22.80 17.28
N ILE A 109 11.98 21.77 17.06
CA ILE A 109 11.58 21.33 15.73
C ILE A 109 10.06 21.24 15.68
N VAL A 110 9.42 22.03 14.82
CA VAL A 110 7.95 22.07 14.71
C VAL A 110 7.45 21.02 13.72
N ILE A 111 6.43 20.25 14.08
CA ILE A 111 5.65 19.47 13.10
C ILE A 111 4.57 20.38 12.51
N GLU A 112 4.63 20.65 11.20
CA GLU A 112 3.53 21.17 10.41
C GLU A 112 2.74 19.97 9.84
N GLY A 113 1.83 19.43 10.65
CA GLY A 113 1.01 18.26 10.30
C GLY A 113 -0.27 18.67 9.57
N TYR A 114 -0.50 18.12 8.40
CA TYR A 114 -1.73 18.31 7.63
C TYR A 114 -2.56 17.03 7.71
N ASP A 115 -3.78 17.17 8.24
CA ASP A 115 -4.81 16.12 8.19
C ASP A 115 -5.55 16.20 6.86
N LEU A 116 -5.30 15.26 5.98
CA LEU A 116 -5.80 15.22 4.60
C LEU A 116 -6.48 13.87 4.34
N GLY A 117 -7.41 13.83 3.40
CA GLY A 117 -7.87 12.55 2.84
C GLY A 117 -6.72 11.82 2.11
N GLY A 118 -6.79 10.49 1.99
CA GLY A 118 -5.76 9.72 1.30
C GLY A 118 -5.51 10.21 -0.14
N ASP A 119 -6.57 10.50 -0.87
CA ASP A 119 -6.50 11.03 -2.23
C ASP A 119 -5.91 12.45 -2.29
N ASP A 120 -6.11 13.25 -1.24
CA ASP A 120 -5.54 14.60 -1.14
C ASP A 120 -4.03 14.53 -0.84
N VAL A 121 -3.58 13.57 0.00
CA VAL A 121 -2.15 13.30 0.22
C VAL A 121 -1.49 12.93 -1.11
N LEU A 122 -2.10 12.02 -1.87
CA LEU A 122 -1.61 11.63 -3.20
C LEU A 122 -1.55 12.83 -4.15
N SER A 123 -2.68 13.51 -4.33
CA SER A 123 -2.80 14.62 -5.29
C SER A 123 -1.82 15.75 -4.97
N LYS A 124 -1.65 16.07 -3.69
CA LYS A 124 -0.72 17.11 -3.22
C LYS A 124 0.74 16.69 -3.46
N THR A 125 1.11 15.45 -3.12
CA THR A 125 2.45 14.92 -3.37
C THR A 125 2.78 14.93 -4.86
N VAL A 126 1.91 14.38 -5.70
CA VAL A 126 2.09 14.35 -7.16
C VAL A 126 2.20 15.77 -7.74
N GLY A 127 1.31 16.66 -7.32
CA GLY A 127 1.30 18.07 -7.79
C GLY A 127 2.59 18.82 -7.45
N GLU A 128 3.12 18.66 -6.24
CA GLU A 128 4.40 19.26 -5.84
C GLU A 128 5.58 18.69 -6.64
N GLN A 129 5.66 17.38 -6.78
CA GLN A 129 6.73 16.71 -7.53
C GLN A 129 6.71 17.11 -9.02
N GLN A 130 5.53 17.18 -9.64
CA GLN A 130 5.39 17.57 -11.04
C GLN A 130 5.68 19.06 -11.28
N SER A 131 5.33 19.93 -10.33
CA SER A 131 5.62 21.36 -10.42
C SER A 131 7.05 21.73 -10.07
N GLY A 132 7.79 20.83 -9.41
CA GLY A 132 9.12 21.10 -8.86
C GLY A 132 9.12 22.06 -7.65
N THR A 133 7.96 22.31 -7.05
CA THR A 133 7.81 23.14 -5.85
C THR A 133 7.48 22.24 -4.67
N ILE A 134 8.50 21.72 -4.02
CA ILE A 134 8.36 20.75 -2.93
C ILE A 134 8.19 21.49 -1.61
N VAL A 135 7.14 21.19 -0.87
CA VAL A 135 6.82 21.74 0.46
C VAL A 135 6.75 20.62 1.49
N GLY A 136 6.19 19.48 1.15
CA GLY A 136 6.08 18.34 2.04
C GLY A 136 7.40 17.62 2.25
N ASP A 137 7.61 17.09 3.45
CA ASP A 137 8.79 16.31 3.80
C ASP A 137 8.47 14.82 3.96
N VAL A 138 7.29 14.50 4.51
CA VAL A 138 6.90 13.14 4.85
C VAL A 138 5.52 12.81 4.28
N TRP A 139 5.45 11.68 3.59
CA TRP A 139 4.24 10.94 3.33
C TRP A 139 3.91 10.05 4.53
N PHE A 140 2.72 10.22 5.11
CA PHE A 140 2.23 9.39 6.20
C PHE A 140 0.77 9.00 5.95
N SER A 141 0.54 8.05 5.06
CA SER A 141 -0.81 7.70 4.61
C SER A 141 -0.94 6.22 4.24
N SER A 142 -2.17 5.73 4.19
CA SER A 142 -2.56 4.53 3.47
C SER A 142 -2.68 4.82 1.96
N GLY A 143 -3.16 3.88 1.17
CA GLY A 143 -3.29 4.02 -0.28
C GLY A 143 -2.14 3.34 -1.00
N GLY A 144 -1.77 2.15 -0.53
CA GLY A 144 -0.64 1.39 -1.05
C GLY A 144 -0.73 1.06 -2.53
N ALA A 145 -1.94 0.85 -3.07
CA ALA A 145 -2.12 0.65 -4.50
C ALA A 145 -1.53 1.80 -5.34
N GLU A 146 -1.85 3.04 -5.00
CA GLU A 146 -1.28 4.23 -5.67
C GLU A 146 0.20 4.42 -5.33
N ILE A 147 0.63 4.04 -4.14
CA ILE A 147 2.07 4.07 -3.77
C ILE A 147 2.87 3.19 -4.72
N VAL A 148 2.50 1.93 -4.89
CA VAL A 148 3.25 0.96 -5.70
C VAL A 148 3.08 1.19 -7.20
N GLY A 149 1.90 1.63 -7.65
CA GLY A 149 1.59 1.82 -9.06
C GLY A 149 1.97 3.18 -9.64
N ASN A 150 2.06 4.21 -8.81
CA ASN A 150 2.26 5.59 -9.25
C ASN A 150 3.44 6.28 -8.52
N VAL A 151 3.38 6.36 -7.19
CA VAL A 151 4.29 7.22 -6.42
C VAL A 151 5.73 6.72 -6.43
N LEU A 152 5.95 5.42 -6.22
CA LEU A 152 7.28 4.80 -6.25
C LEU A 152 7.88 4.73 -7.66
N PRO A 153 7.14 4.29 -8.72
CA PRO A 153 7.70 4.25 -10.08
C PRO A 153 8.15 5.62 -10.60
N ASN A 154 7.52 6.71 -10.13
CA ASN A 154 7.90 8.07 -10.48
C ASN A 154 8.93 8.69 -9.52
N GLU A 155 9.38 7.92 -8.52
CA GLU A 155 10.35 8.37 -7.51
C GLU A 155 9.93 9.65 -6.78
N TYR A 156 8.64 9.76 -6.46
CA TYR A 156 8.09 10.91 -5.72
C TYR A 156 8.33 10.82 -4.22
N VAL A 157 8.59 9.61 -3.71
CA VAL A 157 8.98 9.36 -2.33
C VAL A 157 10.12 8.34 -2.27
N TRP A 158 10.83 8.32 -1.14
CA TRP A 158 11.93 7.42 -0.87
C TRP A 158 11.68 6.63 0.41
N ARG A 159 11.95 5.34 0.32
CA ARG A 159 11.96 4.45 1.48
C ARG A 159 13.05 4.90 2.46
N PHE A 160 12.67 5.02 3.73
CA PHE A 160 13.59 5.21 4.84
C PHE A 160 13.17 4.33 6.00
N VAL A 161 14.08 3.49 6.48
CA VAL A 161 13.89 2.63 7.65
C VAL A 161 14.98 2.99 8.66
N PRO A 162 14.62 3.50 9.84
CA PRO A 162 15.57 3.72 10.91
C PRO A 162 16.29 2.41 11.29
N ASP A 163 17.63 2.46 11.48
CA ASP A 163 18.42 1.30 11.94
C ASP A 163 18.04 0.82 13.35
N THR A 164 17.28 1.66 14.07
CA THR A 164 16.68 1.34 15.37
C THR A 164 15.31 0.68 15.27
N ALA A 165 14.75 0.58 14.06
CA ALA A 165 13.44 -0.07 13.87
C ALA A 165 13.56 -1.58 13.97
N SER A 166 12.77 -2.18 14.86
CA SER A 166 12.65 -3.63 14.98
C SER A 166 11.38 -4.07 14.24
N VAL A 167 11.47 -4.18 12.90
CA VAL A 167 10.35 -4.60 12.04
C VAL A 167 10.79 -5.74 11.13
N ALA A 168 9.88 -6.68 10.86
CA ALA A 168 10.14 -7.74 9.90
C ALA A 168 10.21 -7.17 8.47
N PRO A 169 10.95 -7.83 7.55
CA PRO A 169 11.15 -7.33 6.18
C PRO A 169 9.86 -7.00 5.45
N GLU A 170 8.81 -7.81 5.59
CA GLU A 170 7.50 -7.64 4.98
C GLU A 170 6.78 -6.36 5.42
N PHE A 171 7.13 -5.79 6.58
CA PHE A 171 6.59 -4.51 7.05
C PHE A 171 7.49 -3.31 6.72
N SER A 172 8.56 -3.53 5.97
CA SER A 172 9.48 -2.46 5.57
C SER A 172 9.69 -2.37 4.06
N ASP A 173 9.04 -3.21 3.27
CA ASP A 173 9.09 -3.23 1.81
C ASP A 173 7.65 -3.18 1.24
N PRO A 174 7.34 -2.35 0.24
CA PRO A 174 8.21 -1.40 -0.46
C PRO A 174 8.54 -0.13 0.34
N LEU A 175 7.77 0.20 1.37
CA LEU A 175 7.97 1.32 2.31
C LEU A 175 7.80 0.83 3.75
N LEU A 176 8.29 1.62 4.69
CA LEU A 176 8.10 1.33 6.12
C LEU A 176 6.61 1.45 6.48
N MET A 177 6.02 0.36 6.95
CA MET A 177 4.68 0.39 7.54
C MET A 177 4.72 0.96 8.95
N SER A 178 3.90 1.95 9.21
CA SER A 178 3.75 2.53 10.54
C SER A 178 2.77 1.74 11.39
N ARG A 179 1.69 1.26 10.77
CA ARG A 179 0.60 0.52 11.40
C ARG A 179 -0.24 -0.21 10.36
N LEU A 180 -1.04 -1.14 10.86
CA LEU A 180 -2.06 -1.89 10.12
C LEU A 180 -3.44 -1.58 10.70
N GLY A 181 -4.39 -1.22 9.85
CA GLY A 181 -5.80 -1.10 10.18
C GLY A 181 -6.55 -2.34 9.70
N THR A 182 -7.32 -3.00 10.56
CA THR A 182 -7.98 -4.26 10.24
C THR A 182 -9.46 -4.04 10.00
N THR A 183 -9.94 -4.43 8.82
CA THR A 183 -11.36 -4.62 8.54
C THR A 183 -11.69 -6.09 8.76
N ILE A 184 -12.69 -6.36 9.60
CA ILE A 184 -13.10 -7.70 10.01
C ILE A 184 -14.50 -8.03 9.49
N LEU A 185 -14.75 -9.31 9.25
CA LEU A 185 -16.10 -9.82 9.22
C LEU A 185 -16.66 -9.83 10.64
N ALA A 186 -17.83 -9.23 10.83
CA ALA A 186 -18.46 -9.09 12.14
C ALA A 186 -19.97 -9.42 12.08
N TYR A 187 -20.53 -9.76 13.24
CA TYR A 187 -21.93 -10.06 13.41
C TYR A 187 -22.49 -9.34 14.65
N ASN A 188 -23.82 -9.14 14.69
CA ASN A 188 -24.47 -8.55 15.85
C ASN A 188 -24.51 -9.56 17.01
N SER A 189 -23.85 -9.21 18.13
CA SER A 189 -23.68 -10.10 19.29
C SER A 189 -24.91 -10.20 20.20
N GLU A 190 -25.88 -9.28 20.07
CA GLU A 190 -27.18 -9.42 20.76
C GLU A 190 -28.13 -10.41 20.07
N LEU A 191 -27.93 -10.64 18.76
CA LEU A 191 -28.77 -11.52 17.96
C LEU A 191 -28.18 -12.92 17.76
N ASN A 192 -26.87 -13.07 17.97
CA ASN A 192 -26.17 -14.33 17.74
C ASN A 192 -25.19 -14.59 18.90
N GLU A 193 -25.19 -15.82 19.44
CA GLU A 193 -24.23 -16.26 20.48
C GLU A 193 -22.81 -16.50 19.91
N ALA A 194 -22.70 -16.71 18.59
CA ALA A 194 -21.46 -16.92 17.85
C ALA A 194 -21.62 -16.44 16.42
N CYS A 195 -20.51 -16.33 15.68
CA CYS A 195 -20.58 -16.00 14.26
C CYS A 195 -21.48 -16.97 13.50
N PRO A 196 -22.51 -16.49 12.79
CA PRO A 196 -23.48 -17.35 12.12
C PRO A 196 -22.96 -17.99 10.81
N VAL A 197 -21.70 -17.69 10.44
CA VAL A 197 -21.03 -18.28 9.27
C VAL A 197 -19.65 -18.81 9.68
N THR A 198 -19.22 -19.87 9.03
CA THR A 198 -17.91 -20.51 9.24
C THR A 198 -17.00 -20.41 8.03
N ASN A 199 -17.57 -19.96 6.90
CA ASN A 199 -16.87 -19.86 5.63
C ASN A 199 -17.37 -18.61 4.88
N ILE A 200 -16.44 -17.87 4.28
CA ILE A 200 -16.77 -16.61 3.58
C ILE A 200 -17.72 -16.82 2.37
N TRP A 201 -17.79 -18.03 1.81
CA TRP A 201 -18.73 -18.33 0.74
C TRP A 201 -20.19 -18.33 1.20
N GLU A 202 -20.44 -18.51 2.50
CA GLU A 202 -21.80 -18.52 3.04
C GLU A 202 -22.45 -17.13 2.90
N VAL A 203 -21.69 -16.02 2.95
CA VAL A 203 -22.23 -14.67 2.74
C VAL A 203 -22.80 -14.47 1.33
N THR A 204 -22.48 -15.35 0.40
CA THR A 204 -23.02 -15.33 -0.96
C THR A 204 -24.29 -16.18 -1.12
N GLN A 205 -24.74 -16.86 -0.07
CA GLN A 205 -25.93 -17.70 -0.10
C GLN A 205 -27.24 -16.89 0.01
N PRO A 206 -28.37 -17.42 -0.44
CA PRO A 206 -29.65 -16.71 -0.47
C PRO A 206 -30.13 -16.22 0.91
N GLU A 207 -29.73 -16.87 2.00
CA GLU A 207 -30.12 -16.49 3.38
C GLU A 207 -29.49 -15.14 3.80
N TRP A 208 -28.35 -14.78 3.22
CA TRP A 208 -27.66 -13.53 3.44
C TRP A 208 -27.94 -12.48 2.34
N LYS A 209 -28.85 -12.74 1.43
CA LYS A 209 -29.22 -11.79 0.38
C LYS A 209 -29.79 -10.50 0.97
N GLY A 210 -29.11 -9.37 0.69
CA GLY A 210 -29.47 -8.06 1.23
C GLY A 210 -29.26 -7.94 2.74
N LYS A 211 -28.39 -8.74 3.34
CA LYS A 211 -28.10 -8.75 4.79
C LYS A 211 -26.62 -8.62 5.11
N PHE A 212 -25.83 -8.15 4.18
CA PHE A 212 -24.41 -7.85 4.40
C PHE A 212 -24.18 -6.35 4.27
N VAL A 213 -23.68 -5.71 5.31
CA VAL A 213 -23.40 -4.26 5.36
C VAL A 213 -21.92 -4.01 5.08
N ILE A 214 -21.64 -3.06 4.21
CA ILE A 214 -20.26 -2.72 3.82
C ILE A 214 -20.18 -1.25 3.43
N GLU A 215 -19.04 -0.60 3.67
CA GLU A 215 -18.72 0.69 3.05
C GLU A 215 -18.78 0.57 1.51
N ASP A 216 -19.30 1.58 0.83
CA ASP A 216 -19.61 1.47 -0.60
C ASP A 216 -18.36 1.27 -1.48
N PRO A 217 -18.12 0.07 -2.05
CA PRO A 217 -16.94 -0.21 -2.86
C PRO A 217 -16.88 0.58 -4.18
N LEU A 218 -17.99 1.20 -4.60
CA LEU A 218 -18.03 2.01 -5.83
C LEU A 218 -17.59 3.45 -5.57
N ASN A 219 -17.66 3.90 -4.32
CA ASN A 219 -17.28 5.25 -3.89
C ASN A 219 -16.01 5.27 -3.02
N ASP A 220 -15.57 4.12 -2.52
CA ASP A 220 -14.34 3.98 -1.73
C ASP A 220 -13.38 2.94 -2.36
N ALA A 221 -12.27 3.44 -2.89
CA ALA A 221 -11.24 2.60 -3.52
C ALA A 221 -10.52 1.68 -2.52
N SER A 222 -10.44 2.08 -1.25
CA SER A 222 -9.84 1.25 -0.19
C SER A 222 -10.70 0.03 0.09
N THR A 223 -12.03 0.20 0.17
CA THR A 223 -12.97 -0.91 0.35
C THR A 223 -12.95 -1.86 -0.85
N LEU A 224 -12.88 -1.34 -2.07
CA LEU A 224 -12.73 -2.19 -3.25
C LEU A 224 -11.39 -2.95 -3.24
N SER A 225 -10.30 -2.32 -2.80
CA SER A 225 -8.99 -2.98 -2.66
C SER A 225 -9.02 -4.12 -1.63
N LYS A 226 -9.80 -3.97 -0.54
CA LYS A 226 -10.03 -5.05 0.43
C LYS A 226 -10.77 -6.23 -0.21
N LEU A 227 -11.78 -5.99 -1.05
CA LEU A 227 -12.46 -7.05 -1.80
C LEU A 227 -11.53 -7.73 -2.81
N LEU A 228 -10.59 -6.99 -3.41
CA LEU A 228 -9.56 -7.54 -4.29
C LEU A 228 -8.58 -8.49 -3.59
N ALA A 229 -8.45 -8.43 -2.26
CA ALA A 229 -7.69 -9.46 -1.53
C ALA A 229 -8.30 -10.86 -1.71
N PHE A 230 -9.64 -10.99 -1.70
CA PHE A 230 -10.32 -12.26 -1.98
C PHE A 230 -10.14 -12.72 -3.43
N VAL A 231 -10.01 -11.79 -4.36
CA VAL A 231 -9.72 -12.12 -5.77
C VAL A 231 -8.27 -12.58 -5.92
N TYR A 232 -7.33 -11.92 -5.27
CA TYR A 232 -5.90 -12.27 -5.31
C TYR A 232 -5.63 -13.67 -4.74
N HIS A 233 -6.29 -14.03 -3.65
CA HIS A 233 -6.17 -15.31 -2.98
C HIS A 233 -7.13 -16.38 -3.56
N ALA A 234 -7.18 -16.46 -4.90
CA ALA A 234 -8.12 -17.32 -5.62
C ALA A 234 -7.98 -18.82 -5.29
N ASP A 235 -6.77 -19.29 -5.00
CA ASP A 235 -6.51 -20.69 -4.65
C ASP A 235 -7.06 -21.01 -3.26
N GLU A 236 -6.86 -20.16 -2.28
CA GLU A 236 -7.44 -20.29 -0.93
C GLU A 236 -8.97 -20.18 -0.97
N MET A 237 -9.50 -19.27 -1.80
CA MET A 237 -10.94 -19.15 -2.04
C MET A 237 -11.51 -20.41 -2.69
N LYS A 238 -10.77 -21.04 -3.62
CA LYS A 238 -11.16 -22.32 -4.21
C LYS A 238 -11.18 -23.44 -3.17
N GLN A 239 -10.14 -23.51 -2.32
CA GLN A 239 -10.06 -24.52 -1.26
C GLN A 239 -11.22 -24.37 -0.27
N ALA A 240 -11.48 -23.15 0.20
CA ALA A 240 -12.61 -22.84 1.09
C ALA A 240 -13.98 -23.24 0.47
N TYR A 241 -14.13 -23.07 -0.84
CA TYR A 241 -15.31 -23.55 -1.56
C TYR A 241 -15.43 -25.07 -1.51
N VAL A 242 -14.32 -25.79 -1.78
CA VAL A 242 -14.30 -27.25 -1.73
C VAL A 242 -14.60 -27.78 -0.33
N ASP A 243 -14.06 -27.14 0.70
CA ASP A 243 -14.28 -27.53 2.09
C ASP A 243 -15.74 -27.34 2.51
N LEU A 244 -16.41 -26.28 2.02
CA LEU A 244 -17.81 -26.01 2.32
C LEU A 244 -18.78 -26.90 1.50
N TYR A 245 -18.52 -27.08 0.20
CA TYR A 245 -19.49 -27.72 -0.71
C TYR A 245 -19.13 -29.16 -1.15
N GLY A 246 -17.91 -29.61 -0.83
CA GLY A 246 -17.43 -30.97 -1.19
C GLY A 246 -17.09 -31.16 -2.67
N SER A 247 -17.05 -30.06 -3.46
CA SER A 247 -16.77 -30.11 -4.90
C SER A 247 -16.12 -28.80 -5.36
N GLU A 248 -15.38 -28.84 -6.47
CA GLU A 248 -14.82 -27.65 -7.08
C GLU A 248 -15.90 -26.68 -7.56
N PRO A 249 -15.65 -25.34 -7.49
CA PRO A 249 -16.57 -24.35 -8.03
C PRO A 249 -16.69 -24.46 -9.55
N VAL A 250 -17.92 -24.35 -10.05
CA VAL A 250 -18.17 -24.18 -11.48
C VAL A 250 -18.01 -22.70 -11.80
N LEU A 251 -17.00 -22.38 -12.59
CA LEU A 251 -16.74 -21.01 -13.01
C LEU A 251 -17.69 -20.57 -14.12
N ASP A 252 -18.11 -19.31 -14.09
CA ASP A 252 -18.86 -18.68 -15.17
C ASP A 252 -17.91 -18.22 -16.29
N ALA A 253 -18.46 -17.89 -17.46
CA ALA A 253 -17.66 -17.47 -18.60
C ALA A 253 -16.87 -16.17 -18.37
N ASP A 254 -17.31 -15.36 -17.41
CA ASP A 254 -16.70 -14.07 -17.03
C ASP A 254 -15.95 -14.13 -15.69
N THR A 255 -15.80 -15.31 -15.08
CA THR A 255 -15.04 -15.52 -13.84
C THR A 255 -13.86 -16.45 -14.10
N PRO A 256 -12.63 -15.93 -14.20
CA PRO A 256 -11.45 -16.75 -14.53
C PRO A 256 -11.04 -17.71 -13.40
N ASP A 257 -11.41 -17.41 -12.16
CA ASP A 257 -11.06 -18.16 -10.96
C ASP A 257 -12.11 -18.03 -9.84
N ALA A 258 -11.83 -18.66 -8.69
CA ALA A 258 -12.74 -18.69 -7.56
C ALA A 258 -12.87 -17.32 -6.86
N GLY A 259 -11.84 -16.50 -6.88
CA GLY A 259 -11.87 -15.16 -6.31
C GLY A 259 -12.83 -14.25 -7.07
N TRP A 260 -12.74 -14.20 -8.40
CA TRP A 260 -13.70 -13.47 -9.25
C TRP A 260 -15.11 -14.04 -9.16
N LEU A 261 -15.24 -15.36 -9.04
CA LEU A 261 -16.55 -16.00 -8.85
C LEU A 261 -17.18 -15.57 -7.51
N TRP A 262 -16.38 -15.52 -6.43
CA TRP A 262 -16.87 -15.05 -5.13
C TRP A 262 -17.30 -13.58 -5.21
N LEU A 263 -16.47 -12.69 -5.78
CA LEU A 263 -16.80 -11.27 -5.94
C LEU A 263 -18.11 -11.08 -6.73
N LYS A 264 -18.32 -11.88 -7.79
CA LYS A 264 -19.56 -11.88 -8.57
C LYS A 264 -20.76 -12.23 -7.70
N ARG A 265 -20.69 -13.38 -7.02
CA ARG A 265 -21.78 -13.85 -6.17
C ARG A 265 -22.07 -12.93 -5.00
N PHE A 266 -21.01 -12.34 -4.41
CA PHE A 266 -21.14 -11.34 -3.36
C PHE A 266 -21.89 -10.09 -3.85
N ALA A 267 -21.52 -9.55 -5.01
CA ALA A 267 -22.22 -8.43 -5.63
C ALA A 267 -23.69 -8.77 -5.97
N GLN A 268 -23.94 -9.96 -6.53
CA GLN A 268 -25.29 -10.45 -6.84
C GLN A 268 -26.16 -10.64 -5.60
N ASN A 269 -25.54 -10.96 -4.46
CA ASN A 269 -26.26 -11.11 -3.20
C ASN A 269 -26.72 -9.76 -2.61
N GLY A 270 -26.34 -8.64 -3.25
CA GLY A 270 -26.85 -7.30 -2.95
C GLY A 270 -26.43 -6.81 -1.58
N PRO A 271 -25.12 -6.67 -1.29
CA PRO A 271 -24.68 -6.07 -0.06
C PRO A 271 -25.22 -4.64 0.07
N ILE A 272 -25.43 -4.19 1.31
CA ILE A 272 -26.00 -2.88 1.65
C ILE A 272 -24.85 -1.88 1.74
N PRO A 273 -24.69 -0.95 0.79
CA PRO A 273 -23.62 0.02 0.82
C PRO A 273 -23.93 1.12 1.83
N GLN A 274 -22.87 1.54 2.56
CA GLN A 274 -22.90 2.67 3.47
C GLN A 274 -21.86 3.73 3.05
N PRO A 275 -22.09 5.03 3.34
CA PRO A 275 -21.17 6.08 2.94
C PRO A 275 -19.86 6.11 3.74
N GLY A 276 -19.80 5.45 4.88
CA GLY A 276 -18.61 5.40 5.75
C GLY A 276 -18.71 4.33 6.83
N GLY A 277 -17.62 4.16 7.59
CA GLY A 277 -17.51 3.13 8.62
C GLY A 277 -18.49 3.29 9.77
N ASP A 278 -18.74 4.53 10.23
CA ASP A 278 -19.67 4.81 11.32
C ASP A 278 -21.13 4.45 10.93
N GLU A 279 -21.48 4.65 9.65
CA GLU A 279 -22.78 4.25 9.11
C GLU A 279 -22.87 2.73 8.93
N VAL A 280 -21.75 2.05 8.61
CA VAL A 280 -21.71 0.57 8.62
C VAL A 280 -22.03 0.08 10.02
N ASP A 281 -21.35 0.58 11.06
CA ASP A 281 -21.54 0.16 12.44
C ASP A 281 -22.96 0.41 12.92
N SER A 282 -23.51 1.57 12.62
CA SER A 282 -24.88 1.93 12.96
C SER A 282 -25.91 1.03 12.28
N ALA A 283 -25.62 0.57 11.05
CA ALA A 283 -26.55 -0.23 10.26
C ALA A 283 -26.64 -1.71 10.69
N PHE A 284 -25.58 -2.27 11.36
CA PHE A 284 -25.61 -3.68 11.75
C PHE A 284 -25.42 -3.94 13.25
N ALA A 285 -24.91 -2.97 14.00
CA ALA A 285 -24.45 -3.16 15.38
C ALA A 285 -25.09 -2.19 16.41
N THR A 286 -26.12 -1.43 16.04
CA THR A 286 -26.86 -0.60 17.01
C THR A 286 -27.54 -1.51 18.05
N PRO A 287 -27.33 -1.30 19.37
CA PRO A 287 -27.99 -2.09 20.42
C PRO A 287 -29.52 -2.09 20.31
N GLY A 288 -30.13 -3.25 20.53
CA GLY A 288 -31.58 -3.43 20.44
C GLY A 288 -32.11 -3.64 19.02
N MET A 289 -31.27 -3.82 18.02
CA MET A 289 -31.68 -4.20 16.67
C MET A 289 -32.41 -5.54 16.66
N THR A 290 -33.33 -5.72 15.69
CA THR A 290 -34.07 -6.97 15.49
C THR A 290 -33.70 -7.66 14.17
N GLU A 291 -33.07 -6.91 13.25
CA GLU A 291 -32.62 -7.43 11.96
C GLU A 291 -31.19 -7.97 12.09
N ASN A 292 -30.97 -9.16 11.58
CA ASN A 292 -29.67 -9.85 11.65
C ASN A 292 -28.85 -9.59 10.40
N TYR A 293 -27.73 -8.87 10.54
CA TYR A 293 -26.81 -8.55 9.47
C TYR A 293 -25.41 -9.07 9.79
N LEU A 294 -24.65 -9.35 8.74
CA LEU A 294 -23.18 -9.42 8.77
C LEU A 294 -22.61 -8.11 8.21
N ALA A 295 -21.39 -7.78 8.58
CA ALA A 295 -20.73 -6.61 8.05
C ALA A 295 -19.22 -6.80 7.86
N PHE A 296 -18.64 -6.04 6.94
CA PHE A 296 -17.22 -5.69 7.03
C PHE A 296 -17.08 -4.34 7.71
N THR A 297 -16.51 -4.35 8.93
CA THR A 297 -16.32 -3.15 9.74
C THR A 297 -14.88 -3.03 10.26
N SER A 298 -14.50 -1.85 10.73
CA SER A 298 -13.20 -1.58 11.33
C SER A 298 -13.09 -2.19 12.73
N TYR A 299 -12.11 -3.07 12.95
CA TYR A 299 -11.84 -3.60 14.30
C TYR A 299 -11.44 -2.49 15.29
N SER A 300 -11.00 -1.33 14.80
CA SER A 300 -10.66 -0.19 15.64
C SER A 300 -11.87 0.49 16.31
N ASN A 301 -13.09 0.07 15.98
CA ASN A 301 -14.33 0.53 16.60
C ASN A 301 -14.81 -0.38 17.75
N TYR A 302 -14.06 -1.44 18.06
CA TYR A 302 -14.37 -2.34 19.17
C TYR A 302 -14.41 -1.67 20.56
N PRO A 303 -13.69 -0.57 20.84
CA PRO A 303 -13.91 0.21 22.08
C PRO A 303 -15.36 0.65 22.27
N ASP A 304 -16.10 0.99 21.22
CA ASP A 304 -17.52 1.36 21.29
C ASP A 304 -18.40 0.18 21.72
N VAL A 305 -17.99 -1.06 21.41
CA VAL A 305 -18.63 -2.27 21.95
C VAL A 305 -18.38 -2.40 23.45
N GLN A 306 -17.14 -2.17 23.90
CA GLN A 306 -16.78 -2.22 25.32
C GLN A 306 -17.50 -1.15 26.14
N GLU A 307 -17.83 -0.02 25.53
CA GLU A 307 -18.60 1.08 26.15
C GLU A 307 -20.12 0.85 26.07
N GLY A 308 -20.58 -0.16 25.29
CA GLY A 308 -22.00 -0.48 25.11
C GLY A 308 -22.70 0.43 24.09
N ASN A 309 -21.95 1.16 23.28
CA ASN A 309 -22.49 2.00 22.19
C ASN A 309 -22.80 1.16 20.93
N LEU A 310 -22.11 0.04 20.76
CA LEU A 310 -22.29 -0.92 19.66
C LEU A 310 -22.42 -2.35 20.20
N ALA A 311 -22.99 -3.24 19.42
CA ALA A 311 -23.21 -4.64 19.77
C ALA A 311 -22.72 -5.54 18.64
N PHE A 312 -21.39 -5.74 18.51
CA PHE A 312 -20.84 -6.68 17.55
C PHE A 312 -19.67 -7.48 18.10
N GLU A 313 -19.44 -8.64 17.50
CA GLU A 313 -18.24 -9.45 17.73
C GLU A 313 -17.59 -9.82 16.40
N PRO A 314 -16.24 -9.97 16.37
CA PRO A 314 -15.52 -10.48 15.21
C PRO A 314 -15.85 -11.93 14.91
N CYS A 315 -15.97 -12.26 13.65
CA CYS A 315 -16.08 -13.65 13.15
C CYS A 315 -14.71 -14.32 13.05
N TRP A 316 -13.95 -14.42 14.15
CA TRP A 316 -12.66 -15.11 14.11
C TRP A 316 -12.83 -16.59 13.75
N GLY A 317 -11.98 -17.11 12.86
CA GLY A 317 -12.00 -18.50 12.42
C GLY A 317 -12.93 -18.80 11.25
N VAL A 318 -13.44 -17.78 10.56
CA VAL A 318 -14.10 -17.97 9.25
C VAL A 318 -13.05 -18.30 8.19
N GLU A 319 -13.31 -19.37 7.44
CA GLU A 319 -12.44 -19.81 6.36
C GLU A 319 -12.73 -19.07 5.04
N PRO A 320 -11.72 -18.77 4.23
CA PRO A 320 -10.30 -18.96 4.48
C PRO A 320 -9.73 -17.89 5.39
N ILE A 321 -10.45 -16.77 5.63
CA ILE A 321 -9.95 -15.60 6.34
C ILE A 321 -11.10 -14.80 6.97
N SER A 322 -10.83 -14.16 8.12
CA SER A 322 -11.79 -13.39 8.90
C SER A 322 -11.75 -11.87 8.63
N GLY A 323 -10.78 -11.40 7.86
CA GLY A 323 -10.64 -9.97 7.56
C GLY A 323 -9.47 -9.62 6.68
N VAL A 324 -9.33 -8.31 6.41
CA VAL A 324 -8.27 -7.75 5.55
C VAL A 324 -7.65 -6.55 6.25
N GLN A 325 -6.34 -6.41 6.15
CA GLN A 325 -5.57 -5.33 6.75
C GLN A 325 -5.10 -4.33 5.70
N ALA A 326 -5.36 -3.05 5.98
CA ALA A 326 -4.84 -1.94 5.21
C ALA A 326 -3.54 -1.42 5.85
N GLN A 327 -2.51 -1.31 5.04
CA GLN A 327 -1.21 -0.81 5.45
C GLN A 327 -1.19 0.74 5.45
N SER A 328 -0.58 1.33 6.47
CA SER A 328 -0.25 2.76 6.52
C SER A 328 1.26 2.93 6.44
N TYR A 329 1.72 3.75 5.50
CA TYR A 329 3.12 3.86 5.14
C TYR A 329 3.75 5.18 5.55
N LEU A 330 5.06 5.13 5.79
CA LEU A 330 5.94 6.28 6.02
C LEU A 330 6.99 6.34 4.91
N ALA A 331 7.17 7.51 4.31
CA ALA A 331 8.22 7.74 3.33
C ALA A 331 8.70 9.20 3.36
N ILE A 332 9.92 9.44 2.91
CA ILE A 332 10.46 10.79 2.74
C ILE A 332 10.16 11.24 1.32
N MET A 333 9.56 12.43 1.16
CA MET A 333 9.27 13.00 -0.15
C MET A 333 10.56 13.30 -0.90
N ASN A 334 10.56 13.07 -2.21
CA ASN A 334 11.73 13.36 -3.03
C ASN A 334 12.04 14.86 -3.00
N GLN A 335 13.32 15.19 -2.76
CA GLN A 335 13.80 16.55 -2.58
C GLN A 335 13.11 17.33 -1.44
N ALA A 336 12.68 16.62 -0.39
CA ALA A 336 12.12 17.23 0.83
C ALA A 336 13.00 18.36 1.35
N PRO A 337 12.42 19.53 1.71
CA PRO A 337 13.19 20.66 2.24
C PRO A 337 13.88 20.40 3.58
N HIS A 338 13.30 19.49 4.40
CA HIS A 338 13.78 19.19 5.75
C HIS A 338 14.05 17.69 5.94
N PRO A 339 15.02 17.11 5.19
CA PRO A 339 15.21 15.65 5.13
C PRO A 339 15.68 15.03 6.45
N ASN A 340 16.43 15.77 7.28
CA ASN A 340 16.86 15.25 8.58
C ASN A 340 15.72 15.28 9.61
N ALA A 341 14.91 16.32 9.60
CA ALA A 341 13.69 16.37 10.41
C ALA A 341 12.69 15.29 9.99
N ALA A 342 12.58 14.98 8.68
CA ALA A 342 11.79 13.87 8.16
C ALA A 342 12.27 12.51 8.68
N LYS A 343 13.57 12.25 8.66
CA LYS A 343 14.15 11.02 9.22
C LYS A 343 13.88 10.88 10.72
N LEU A 344 14.08 11.98 11.46
CA LEU A 344 13.85 12.02 12.89
C LEU A 344 12.37 11.82 13.23
N PHE A 345 11.45 12.39 12.41
CA PHE A 345 10.02 12.19 12.53
C PHE A 345 9.63 10.72 12.31
N ILE A 346 10.15 10.07 11.26
CA ILE A 346 9.86 8.64 10.99
C ILE A 346 10.34 7.79 12.17
N LYS A 347 11.55 8.03 12.69
CA LYS A 347 12.04 7.36 13.90
C LYS A 347 11.13 7.57 15.11
N PHE A 348 10.61 8.77 15.28
CA PHE A 348 9.71 9.10 16.38
C PHE A 348 8.38 8.39 16.24
N ILE A 349 7.74 8.43 15.06
CA ILE A 349 6.40 7.83 14.85
C ILE A 349 6.38 6.33 15.11
N ILE A 350 7.46 5.61 14.84
CA ILE A 350 7.55 4.17 15.14
C ILE A 350 7.92 3.88 16.61
N SER A 351 8.28 4.90 17.41
CA SER A 351 8.52 4.75 18.86
C SER A 351 7.21 4.72 19.64
N GLU A 352 7.28 4.36 20.91
CA GLU A 352 6.13 4.32 21.83
C GLU A 352 5.42 5.67 21.91
N ASP A 353 6.16 6.77 22.18
CA ASP A 353 5.61 8.13 22.28
C ASP A 353 4.96 8.59 20.98
N GLY A 354 5.56 8.25 19.85
CA GLY A 354 5.09 8.68 18.53
C GLY A 354 3.86 7.92 18.04
N ARG A 355 3.77 6.61 18.33
CA ARG A 355 2.62 5.77 17.93
C ARG A 355 1.43 5.87 18.89
N ASP A 356 1.63 6.36 20.11
CA ASP A 356 0.59 6.47 21.14
C ASP A 356 -0.76 6.98 20.65
N PRO A 357 -0.85 8.06 19.85
CA PRO A 357 -2.14 8.54 19.34
C PRO A 357 -2.94 7.51 18.54
N TRP A 358 -2.28 6.51 17.96
CA TRP A 358 -2.91 5.42 17.19
C TRP A 358 -2.99 4.11 17.97
N ALA A 359 -2.34 4.02 19.14
CA ALA A 359 -2.29 2.81 19.95
C ALA A 359 -3.63 2.56 20.65
N LYS A 360 -4.58 2.03 19.89
CA LYS A 360 -5.91 1.65 20.36
C LYS A 360 -6.26 0.24 19.91
N PHE A 361 -7.30 -0.31 20.49
CA PHE A 361 -7.85 -1.61 20.12
C PHE A 361 -8.06 -1.68 18.59
N GLY A 362 -7.74 -2.81 17.97
CA GLY A 362 -7.87 -3.02 16.53
C GLY A 362 -6.82 -2.36 15.64
N THR A 363 -5.85 -1.62 16.20
CA THR A 363 -4.69 -1.11 15.46
C THR A 363 -3.46 -1.94 15.79
N PHE A 364 -2.77 -2.44 14.79
CA PHE A 364 -1.57 -3.26 14.95
C PHE A 364 -0.34 -2.51 14.47
N PHE A 365 0.78 -2.73 15.17
CA PHE A 365 2.06 -2.13 14.82
C PHE A 365 3.06 -3.22 14.45
N PRO A 366 3.88 -3.01 13.40
CA PRO A 366 4.91 -3.96 12.98
C PRO A 366 6.06 -4.17 13.99
N ASP A 367 6.04 -3.46 15.11
CA ASP A 367 7.02 -3.56 16.18
C ASP A 367 6.65 -4.74 17.11
N PRO A 368 7.46 -5.82 17.18
CA PRO A 368 7.18 -6.99 18.00
C PRO A 368 7.22 -6.70 19.51
N THR A 369 7.73 -5.53 19.92
CA THR A 369 7.73 -5.10 21.33
C THR A 369 6.44 -4.40 21.75
N TYR A 370 5.53 -4.13 20.80
CA TYR A 370 4.24 -3.52 21.11
C TYR A 370 3.37 -4.47 21.95
N VAL A 371 2.97 -4.00 23.11
CA VAL A 371 2.05 -4.72 23.98
C VAL A 371 0.62 -4.34 23.59
N VAL A 372 -0.10 -5.29 23.05
CA VAL A 372 -1.52 -5.09 22.67
C VAL A 372 -2.42 -4.94 23.89
N PRO A 373 -3.54 -4.18 23.79
CA PRO A 373 -4.58 -4.16 24.82
C PRO A 373 -5.09 -5.55 25.20
N GLU A 374 -5.52 -5.73 26.46
CA GLU A 374 -6.09 -7.00 26.91
C GLU A 374 -7.31 -7.41 26.06
N GLY A 375 -7.34 -8.66 25.64
CA GLY A 375 -8.40 -9.22 24.80
C GLY A 375 -8.21 -8.98 23.29
N MET A 376 -7.19 -8.24 22.90
CA MET A 376 -6.85 -8.05 21.49
C MET A 376 -5.84 -9.14 21.02
N LEU A 377 -5.99 -9.62 19.79
CA LEU A 377 -5.00 -10.49 19.16
C LEU A 377 -3.65 -9.76 19.03
N THR A 378 -2.56 -10.49 19.14
CA THR A 378 -1.22 -9.99 18.76
C THR A 378 -1.12 -9.86 17.24
N ILE A 379 -0.10 -9.14 16.74
CA ILE A 379 0.14 -9.05 15.29
C ILE A 379 0.35 -10.44 14.67
N ASP A 380 1.09 -11.32 15.34
CA ASP A 380 1.34 -12.69 14.85
C ASP A 380 0.06 -13.55 14.80
N GLU A 381 -0.89 -13.29 15.68
CA GLU A 381 -2.18 -13.99 15.70
C GLU A 381 -3.12 -13.44 14.63
N VAL A 382 -3.24 -12.11 14.52
CA VAL A 382 -4.13 -11.49 13.54
C VAL A 382 -3.66 -11.75 12.10
N MET A 383 -2.36 -11.83 11.84
CA MET A 383 -1.81 -12.17 10.53
C MET A 383 -2.13 -13.61 10.06
N LYS A 384 -2.54 -14.50 10.97
CA LYS A 384 -3.00 -15.85 10.62
C LYS A 384 -4.46 -15.90 10.19
N VAL A 385 -5.23 -14.90 10.55
CA VAL A 385 -6.69 -14.84 10.33
C VAL A 385 -7.11 -13.64 9.48
N THR A 386 -6.15 -12.88 8.95
CA THR A 386 -6.39 -11.75 8.05
C THR A 386 -5.35 -11.73 6.93
N TRP A 387 -5.72 -11.16 5.78
CA TRP A 387 -4.79 -10.89 4.68
C TRP A 387 -4.40 -9.43 4.62
N LEU A 388 -3.19 -9.14 4.14
CA LEU A 388 -2.81 -7.79 3.70
C LEU A 388 -3.49 -7.48 2.36
N ILE A 389 -3.77 -6.21 2.11
CA ILE A 389 -4.17 -5.78 0.76
C ILE A 389 -3.00 -6.07 -0.19
N PRO A 390 -3.22 -6.80 -1.29
CA PRO A 390 -2.18 -7.04 -2.29
C PRO A 390 -2.05 -5.80 -3.19
N GLU A 391 -1.30 -4.80 -2.77
CA GLU A 391 -1.32 -3.43 -3.30
C GLU A 391 -1.04 -3.34 -4.81
N GLN A 392 -0.05 -4.08 -5.32
CA GLN A 392 0.24 -4.10 -6.75
C GLN A 392 -0.92 -4.69 -7.56
N PHE A 393 -1.46 -5.82 -7.11
CA PHE A 393 -2.62 -6.43 -7.73
C PHE A 393 -3.85 -5.53 -7.67
N ALA A 394 -4.06 -4.87 -6.54
CA ALA A 394 -5.15 -3.91 -6.36
C ALA A 394 -5.03 -2.76 -7.37
N TYR A 395 -3.84 -2.15 -7.52
CA TYR A 395 -3.61 -1.10 -8.52
C TYR A 395 -3.94 -1.55 -9.94
N GLU A 396 -3.46 -2.72 -10.33
CA GLU A 396 -3.64 -3.26 -11.69
C GLU A 396 -5.09 -3.65 -11.99
N ASN A 397 -5.88 -3.99 -10.98
CA ASN A 397 -7.21 -4.56 -11.16
C ASN A 397 -8.36 -3.68 -10.64
N LEU A 398 -8.08 -2.53 -10.00
CA LEU A 398 -9.11 -1.70 -9.36
C LEU A 398 -10.23 -1.29 -10.31
N VAL A 399 -9.88 -0.81 -11.51
CA VAL A 399 -10.85 -0.37 -12.53
C VAL A 399 -11.69 -1.56 -13.02
N GLN A 400 -11.03 -2.69 -13.32
CA GLN A 400 -11.73 -3.91 -13.74
C GLN A 400 -12.69 -4.40 -12.65
N ALA A 401 -12.24 -4.43 -11.40
CA ALA A 401 -13.05 -4.89 -10.28
C ALA A 401 -14.26 -3.99 -10.02
N ARG A 402 -14.09 -2.68 -10.15
CA ARG A 402 -15.18 -1.70 -10.04
C ARG A 402 -16.25 -1.94 -11.08
N ASP A 403 -15.86 -2.06 -12.34
CA ASP A 403 -16.78 -2.31 -13.46
C ASP A 403 -17.45 -3.66 -13.27
N PHE A 404 -16.69 -4.70 -12.90
CA PHE A 404 -17.20 -6.04 -12.67
C PHE A 404 -18.20 -6.09 -11.51
N TYR A 405 -17.88 -5.46 -10.38
CA TYR A 405 -18.78 -5.37 -9.23
C TYR A 405 -20.09 -4.64 -9.60
N LEU A 406 -19.99 -3.47 -10.23
CA LEU A 406 -21.14 -2.69 -10.68
C LEU A 406 -22.03 -3.47 -11.66
N LEU A 407 -21.43 -4.17 -12.61
CA LEU A 407 -22.17 -4.97 -13.60
C LEU A 407 -22.93 -6.15 -12.97
N ASN A 408 -22.50 -6.65 -11.82
CA ASN A 408 -23.09 -7.79 -11.13
C ASN A 408 -23.95 -7.39 -9.93
N LEU A 409 -23.91 -6.15 -9.47
CA LEU A 409 -24.62 -5.69 -8.28
C LEU A 409 -26.13 -5.96 -8.38
N GLY A 410 -26.65 -6.74 -7.43
CA GLY A 410 -28.08 -7.06 -7.29
C GLY A 410 -28.70 -7.84 -8.43
N LYS A 411 -27.91 -8.38 -9.38
CA LYS A 411 -28.41 -9.23 -10.45
C LYS A 411 -28.65 -10.65 -9.95
N PRO A 412 -29.68 -11.35 -10.48
CA PRO A 412 -29.95 -12.75 -10.14
C PRO A 412 -28.92 -13.71 -10.76
#